data_e937782c0722d8b3f490790627b694d5
#
_entry.id   e937782c0722d8b3f490790627b694d5
#
_cell.length_a   1.000
_cell.length_b   1.000
_cell.length_c   1.000
_cell.angle_alpha   90.00
_cell.angle_beta   90.00
_cell.angle_gamma   90.00
#
_symmetry.space_group_name_H-M   'P 1'
#
loop_
_entity.id
_entity.type
_entity.pdbx_description
1 polymer ?
#
loop_
_entity_poly.entity_id
_entity_poly.type
_entity_poly.pdbx_seq_one_letter_code
_entity_poly.pdbx_strand_id
1 'polypeptide(L)'
;MNTFYFLELPEFEKNENIKNGEYPNLAEFEIKKQNTVFTFGSSPCGIYIYDFFKDNIFNEEVFKILLKDVKQHNGRGDYAGIIDKTKLYKSYHKYLDDDNVKFNKNHTRIDKSETCGYAFSNNTKYTVINEEKPYYKNNKKEIHQLLDKPIIKPINKILNHFWDLQNPKYIFGYWNNMIINSNTIAAVHSDERNKDNLSCLVCLSTNENELPQTNLNLIDYKISIPMMSNKSILIMNLKNIRHSNNPISKELLKYRHSIVFYNK
;
A
#
# COMPACT_ATOMS: atom_id res chain seq x y z
N MET A 1 20.43 2.78 -18.31
CA MET A 1 18.94 2.81 -18.43
C MET A 1 18.42 1.55 -17.80
N ASN A 2 17.37 1.65 -16.96
CA ASN A 2 16.73 0.45 -16.43
C ASN A 2 15.96 -0.22 -17.57
N THR A 3 16.20 -1.51 -17.79
CA THR A 3 15.41 -2.30 -18.75
C THR A 3 14.04 -2.58 -18.14
N PHE A 4 12.99 -2.29 -18.88
CA PHE A 4 11.61 -2.62 -18.49
C PHE A 4 11.08 -3.78 -19.33
N TYR A 5 10.41 -4.68 -18.67
CA TYR A 5 9.64 -5.73 -19.29
C TYR A 5 8.18 -5.29 -19.39
N PHE A 6 7.56 -5.51 -20.51
CA PHE A 6 6.14 -5.23 -20.71
C PHE A 6 5.36 -6.51 -20.51
N LEU A 7 4.38 -6.46 -19.62
CA LEU A 7 3.48 -7.56 -19.32
C LEU A 7 2.06 -7.11 -19.59
N GLU A 8 1.48 -7.64 -20.66
CA GLU A 8 0.07 -7.48 -20.93
C GLU A 8 -0.73 -8.31 -19.93
N LEU A 9 -1.64 -7.66 -19.18
CA LEU A 9 -2.57 -8.37 -18.34
C LEU A 9 -3.68 -8.94 -19.21
N PRO A 10 -4.08 -10.20 -19.01
CA PRO A 10 -5.19 -10.80 -19.76
C PRO A 10 -6.49 -10.03 -19.49
N GLU A 11 -7.51 -10.26 -20.30
CA GLU A 11 -8.85 -9.80 -19.98
C GLU A 11 -9.24 -10.23 -18.57
N PHE A 12 -9.94 -9.35 -17.89
CA PHE A 12 -10.30 -9.54 -16.48
C PHE A 12 -11.24 -10.75 -16.35
N GLU A 13 -10.75 -11.81 -15.75
CA GLU A 13 -11.55 -12.94 -15.28
C GLU A 13 -11.49 -12.99 -13.77
N LYS A 14 -12.61 -12.68 -13.11
CA LYS A 14 -12.70 -12.74 -11.66
C LYS A 14 -12.45 -14.14 -11.16
N ASN A 15 -11.45 -14.30 -10.31
CA ASN A 15 -11.19 -15.58 -9.65
C ASN A 15 -12.22 -15.82 -8.55
N GLU A 16 -13.31 -16.50 -8.88
CA GLU A 16 -14.45 -16.78 -7.98
C GLU A 16 -14.06 -17.68 -6.78
N ASN A 17 -12.94 -18.41 -6.89
CA ASN A 17 -12.49 -19.28 -5.81
C ASN A 17 -11.83 -18.52 -4.65
N ILE A 18 -11.45 -17.28 -4.86
CA ILE A 18 -10.82 -16.44 -3.83
C ILE A 18 -11.75 -15.28 -3.49
N LYS A 19 -12.22 -15.22 -2.24
CA LYS A 19 -13.14 -14.19 -1.74
C LYS A 19 -12.38 -13.02 -1.14
N ASN A 20 -13.03 -11.85 -1.12
CA ASN A 20 -12.52 -10.71 -0.36
C ASN A 20 -12.42 -11.09 1.13
N GLY A 21 -11.36 -10.63 1.79
CA GLY A 21 -11.08 -10.97 3.18
C GLY A 21 -10.29 -12.26 3.39
N GLU A 22 -9.94 -12.99 2.32
CA GLU A 22 -9.12 -14.19 2.39
C GLU A 22 -7.63 -13.89 2.12
N TYR A 23 -6.77 -14.83 2.49
CA TYR A 23 -5.36 -14.84 2.09
C TYR A 23 -5.15 -16.00 1.13
N PRO A 24 -4.77 -15.73 -0.13
CA PRO A 24 -4.64 -16.78 -1.15
C PRO A 24 -3.46 -17.72 -0.88
N ASN A 25 -3.54 -18.93 -1.44
CA ASN A 25 -2.38 -19.80 -1.53
C ASN A 25 -1.38 -19.24 -2.55
N LEU A 26 -0.21 -18.87 -2.08
CA LEU A 26 0.81 -18.20 -2.89
C LEU A 26 1.54 -19.11 -3.87
N ALA A 27 1.47 -20.44 -3.70
CA ALA A 27 2.10 -21.40 -4.60
C ALA A 27 1.53 -21.35 -6.03
N GLU A 28 0.34 -20.79 -6.21
CA GLU A 28 -0.33 -20.65 -7.51
C GLU A 28 0.05 -19.36 -8.26
N PHE A 29 0.82 -18.45 -7.66
CA PHE A 29 1.12 -17.14 -8.23
C PHE A 29 2.49 -17.07 -8.87
N GLU A 30 2.55 -16.46 -10.05
CA GLU A 30 3.82 -16.12 -10.71
C GLU A 30 4.51 -14.96 -10.01
N ILE A 31 5.81 -15.11 -9.69
CA ILE A 31 6.61 -14.09 -9.02
C ILE A 31 7.37 -13.26 -10.04
N LYS A 32 7.16 -11.95 -10.04
CA LYS A 32 7.88 -10.99 -10.88
C LYS A 32 8.93 -10.25 -10.05
N LYS A 33 10.23 -10.51 -10.31
CA LYS A 33 11.39 -9.90 -9.62
C LYS A 33 12.19 -8.96 -10.53
N GLN A 34 11.53 -8.21 -11.40
CA GLN A 34 12.15 -7.34 -12.39
C GLN A 34 11.31 -6.09 -12.61
N ASN A 35 11.93 -5.03 -13.14
CA ASN A 35 11.18 -3.84 -13.52
C ASN A 35 10.15 -4.20 -14.58
N THR A 36 8.88 -3.93 -14.31
CA THR A 36 7.77 -4.37 -15.16
C THR A 36 6.79 -3.24 -15.40
N VAL A 37 6.39 -3.06 -16.65
CA VAL A 37 5.24 -2.23 -17.05
C VAL A 37 4.08 -3.17 -17.31
N PHE A 38 3.00 -3.02 -16.55
CA PHE A 38 1.75 -3.75 -16.77
C PHE A 38 0.88 -2.95 -17.73
N THR A 39 0.29 -3.64 -18.71
CA THR A 39 -0.58 -3.00 -19.71
C THR A 39 -1.91 -3.71 -19.82
N PHE A 40 -2.95 -2.95 -20.22
CA PHE A 40 -4.19 -3.45 -20.78
C PHE A 40 -4.20 -3.06 -22.26
N GLY A 41 -3.99 -4.03 -23.14
CA GLY A 41 -3.67 -3.73 -24.53
C GLY A 41 -2.42 -2.84 -24.61
N SER A 42 -2.50 -1.73 -25.32
CA SER A 42 -1.39 -0.78 -25.46
C SER A 42 -1.26 0.23 -24.31
N SER A 43 -2.21 0.27 -23.36
CA SER A 43 -2.26 1.30 -22.32
C SER A 43 -1.59 0.84 -21.03
N PRO A 44 -0.61 1.57 -20.48
CA PRO A 44 -0.01 1.22 -19.21
C PRO A 44 -1.03 1.37 -18.07
N CYS A 45 -1.17 0.32 -17.27
CA CYS A 45 -2.04 0.29 -16.09
C CYS A 45 -1.28 0.17 -14.77
N GLY A 46 0.02 -0.10 -14.84
CA GLY A 46 0.89 -0.17 -13.68
C GLY A 46 2.36 -0.23 -14.03
N ILE A 47 3.20 0.16 -13.07
CA ILE A 47 4.65 0.04 -13.16
C ILE A 47 5.18 -0.45 -11.82
N TYR A 48 5.99 -1.48 -11.87
CA TYR A 48 6.80 -1.94 -10.77
C TYR A 48 8.28 -1.69 -11.05
N ILE A 49 8.97 -1.05 -10.10
CA ILE A 49 10.42 -0.86 -10.16
C ILE A 49 11.05 -1.55 -8.96
N TYR A 50 11.78 -2.62 -9.25
CA TYR A 50 12.34 -3.53 -8.25
C TYR A 50 13.42 -2.86 -7.36
N ASP A 51 14.28 -2.03 -7.94
CA ASP A 51 15.38 -1.34 -7.26
C ASP A 51 15.31 0.16 -7.55
N PHE A 52 14.28 0.80 -7.00
CA PHE A 52 14.01 2.22 -7.21
C PHE A 52 14.88 3.11 -6.31
N PHE A 53 14.97 2.76 -5.03
CA PHE A 53 15.75 3.49 -4.06
C PHE A 53 17.15 2.86 -3.96
N LYS A 54 18.15 3.56 -4.51
CA LYS A 54 19.54 3.05 -4.57
C LYS A 54 20.31 3.25 -3.28
N ASP A 55 20.01 4.33 -2.56
CA ASP A 55 20.66 4.71 -1.32
C ASP A 55 19.76 4.35 -0.13
N ASN A 56 20.32 4.22 1.07
CA ASN A 56 19.56 4.02 2.29
C ASN A 56 18.82 5.32 2.69
N ILE A 57 17.80 5.68 1.88
CA ILE A 57 16.98 6.88 2.08
C ILE A 57 16.16 6.76 3.35
N PHE A 58 15.72 5.54 3.68
CA PHE A 58 14.93 5.24 4.84
C PHE A 58 15.82 4.79 6.01
N ASN A 59 16.37 5.76 6.71
CA ASN A 59 17.16 5.54 7.91
C ASN A 59 16.31 5.70 9.18
N GLU A 60 16.91 5.48 10.35
CA GLU A 60 16.23 5.56 11.65
C GLU A 60 15.60 6.94 11.92
N GLU A 61 16.24 8.02 11.49
CA GLU A 61 15.73 9.39 11.65
C GLU A 61 14.44 9.61 10.85
N VAL A 62 14.42 9.14 9.60
CA VAL A 62 13.23 9.18 8.72
C VAL A 62 12.09 8.40 9.36
N PHE A 63 12.35 7.21 9.89
CA PHE A 63 11.32 6.42 10.56
C PHE A 63 10.83 7.07 11.85
N LYS A 64 11.68 7.68 12.65
CA LYS A 64 11.27 8.43 13.84
C LYS A 64 10.26 9.52 13.51
N ILE A 65 10.42 10.20 12.39
CA ILE A 65 9.50 11.25 11.95
C ILE A 65 8.22 10.67 11.36
N LEU A 66 8.34 9.73 10.40
CA LEU A 66 7.18 9.14 9.72
C LEU A 66 6.27 8.34 10.64
N LEU A 67 6.82 7.69 11.67
CA LEU A 67 6.05 6.85 12.58
C LEU A 67 5.69 7.54 13.89
N LYS A 68 6.16 8.78 14.08
CA LYS A 68 5.79 9.60 15.23
C LYS A 68 4.28 9.79 15.27
N ASP A 69 3.69 9.51 16.42
CA ASP A 69 2.25 9.70 16.67
C ASP A 69 1.30 8.92 15.74
N VAL A 70 1.79 7.92 15.00
CA VAL A 70 0.93 7.01 14.24
C VAL A 70 0.11 6.17 15.21
N LYS A 71 -1.21 6.37 15.18
CA LYS A 71 -2.14 5.82 16.16
C LYS A 71 -2.72 4.49 15.70
N GLN A 72 -3.15 3.68 16.68
CA GLN A 72 -4.02 2.56 16.41
C GLN A 72 -5.35 3.05 15.81
N HIS A 73 -5.78 2.40 14.73
CA HIS A 73 -7.00 2.77 14.06
C HIS A 73 -8.12 1.78 14.40
N ASN A 74 -9.02 2.16 15.32
CA ASN A 74 -10.13 1.31 15.77
C ASN A 74 -11.18 1.00 14.68
N GLY A 75 -11.15 1.69 13.54
CA GLY A 75 -12.15 1.58 12.48
C GLY A 75 -11.69 0.90 11.20
N ARG A 76 -10.44 0.44 11.13
CA ARG A 76 -9.87 -0.09 9.88
C ARG A 76 -10.09 -1.56 9.61
N GLY A 77 -10.85 -2.22 10.44
CA GLY A 77 -11.26 -3.58 10.19
C GLY A 77 -11.83 -3.83 8.78
N ASP A 78 -12.55 -2.87 8.29
CA ASP A 78 -13.22 -2.97 6.99
C ASP A 78 -12.26 -2.83 5.79
N TYR A 79 -11.16 -2.07 5.94
CA TYR A 79 -10.18 -1.84 4.86
C TYR A 79 -9.10 -2.92 4.73
N ALA A 80 -8.91 -3.71 5.76
CA ALA A 80 -8.06 -4.90 5.68
C ALA A 80 -8.83 -6.10 5.08
N GLY A 81 -9.90 -5.85 4.34
CA GLY A 81 -10.71 -6.91 3.75
C GLY A 81 -11.59 -7.64 4.75
N ILE A 82 -11.93 -7.02 5.89
CA ILE A 82 -12.81 -7.62 6.91
C ILE A 82 -14.25 -7.45 6.47
N ILE A 83 -14.77 -8.44 5.75
CA ILE A 83 -16.20 -8.57 5.48
C ILE A 83 -16.91 -9.14 6.71
N ASP A 84 -16.24 -10.01 7.44
CA ASP A 84 -16.71 -10.61 8.69
C ASP A 84 -15.64 -10.47 9.75
N LYS A 85 -15.87 -9.56 10.70
CA LYS A 85 -14.94 -9.24 11.79
C LYS A 85 -14.48 -10.49 12.55
N THR A 86 -15.32 -11.51 12.66
CA THR A 86 -14.98 -12.75 13.36
C THR A 86 -14.07 -13.66 12.53
N LYS A 87 -14.26 -13.74 11.22
CA LYS A 87 -13.48 -14.61 10.33
C LYS A 87 -12.10 -14.08 10.06
N LEU A 88 -11.97 -12.79 9.83
CA LEU A 88 -10.67 -12.21 9.52
C LEU A 88 -9.74 -12.27 10.72
N TYR A 89 -10.24 -12.00 11.87
CA TYR A 89 -9.43 -12.09 13.08
C TYR A 89 -8.91 -13.52 13.28
N LYS A 90 -9.72 -14.54 13.06
CA LYS A 90 -9.25 -15.93 13.10
C LYS A 90 -8.16 -16.21 12.07
N SER A 91 -8.31 -15.74 10.82
CA SER A 91 -7.28 -15.93 9.80
C SER A 91 -6.02 -15.13 10.09
N TYR A 92 -6.16 -13.87 10.51
CA TYR A 92 -5.05 -13.02 10.86
C TYR A 92 -4.24 -13.59 12.03
N HIS A 93 -4.92 -14.05 13.09
CA HIS A 93 -4.26 -14.66 14.24
C HIS A 93 -3.68 -16.04 13.95
N LYS A 94 -4.29 -16.82 13.07
CA LYS A 94 -3.70 -18.07 12.59
C LYS A 94 -2.34 -17.82 11.92
N TYR A 95 -2.22 -16.76 11.15
CA TYR A 95 -0.94 -16.38 10.54
C TYR A 95 0.05 -15.74 11.53
N LEU A 96 -0.40 -15.28 12.67
CA LEU A 96 0.42 -14.74 13.73
C LEU A 96 0.80 -15.79 14.80
N ASP A 97 0.48 -17.07 14.57
CA ASP A 97 0.72 -18.18 15.49
C ASP A 97 0.10 -17.99 16.90
N ASP A 98 -0.99 -17.23 16.98
CA ASP A 98 -1.61 -16.89 18.26
C ASP A 98 -2.99 -17.56 18.38
N ASP A 99 -2.98 -18.89 18.59
CA ASP A 99 -4.19 -19.72 18.71
C ASP A 99 -5.06 -19.41 19.93
N ASN A 100 -4.57 -18.58 20.87
CA ASN A 100 -5.23 -18.29 22.14
C ASN A 100 -5.94 -16.94 22.21
N VAL A 101 -5.96 -16.17 21.13
CA VAL A 101 -6.57 -14.85 21.15
C VAL A 101 -8.08 -14.94 21.13
N LYS A 102 -8.69 -14.85 22.31
CA LYS A 102 -10.12 -14.63 22.43
C LYS A 102 -10.46 -13.20 22.01
N PHE A 103 -11.39 -13.06 21.05
CA PHE A 103 -11.91 -11.76 20.63
C PHE A 103 -12.61 -11.07 21.78
N ASN A 104 -11.88 -10.24 22.49
CA ASN A 104 -12.42 -9.34 23.48
C ASN A 104 -12.46 -7.92 22.89
N LYS A 105 -13.47 -7.12 23.20
CA LYS A 105 -13.59 -5.71 22.79
C LYS A 105 -12.36 -4.87 23.19
N ASN A 106 -11.56 -5.36 24.10
CA ASN A 106 -10.35 -4.73 24.62
C ASN A 106 -9.04 -5.21 23.95
N HIS A 107 -9.13 -5.94 22.83
CA HIS A 107 -7.94 -6.46 22.18
C HIS A 107 -7.13 -5.33 21.57
N THR A 108 -5.90 -5.19 22.02
CA THR A 108 -4.98 -4.17 21.52
C THR A 108 -4.45 -4.63 20.16
N ARG A 109 -4.93 -4.02 19.09
CA ARG A 109 -4.40 -4.25 17.75
C ARG A 109 -2.97 -3.72 17.69
N ILE A 110 -2.09 -4.46 17.02
CA ILE A 110 -0.70 -4.02 16.79
C ILE A 110 -0.59 -3.12 15.55
N ASP A 111 -1.57 -3.20 14.65
CA ASP A 111 -1.62 -2.41 13.44
C ASP A 111 -1.95 -0.94 13.73
N LYS A 112 -1.23 -0.05 13.08
CA LYS A 112 -1.39 1.40 13.20
C LYS A 112 -1.46 2.02 11.81
N SER A 113 -2.18 3.12 11.69
CA SER A 113 -2.17 3.88 10.44
C SER A 113 -2.60 5.32 10.63
N GLU A 114 -2.02 6.23 9.85
CA GLU A 114 -2.41 7.62 9.78
C GLU A 114 -2.52 8.09 8.34
N THR A 115 -3.52 8.92 8.11
CA THR A 115 -3.73 9.54 6.79
C THR A 115 -3.15 10.95 6.82
N CYS A 116 -2.28 11.22 5.85
CA CYS A 116 -1.78 12.55 5.54
C CYS A 116 -2.59 13.12 4.37
N GLY A 117 -2.94 14.39 4.44
CA GLY A 117 -3.77 15.06 3.46
C GLY A 117 -5.08 15.55 4.06
N TYR A 118 -6.13 15.52 3.27
CA TYR A 118 -7.42 16.10 3.67
C TYR A 118 -8.43 15.06 4.14
N ALA A 119 -9.23 15.44 5.13
CA ALA A 119 -10.43 14.71 5.51
C ALA A 119 -11.55 14.96 4.51
N PHE A 120 -12.31 13.93 4.18
CA PHE A 120 -13.49 14.03 3.33
C PHE A 120 -14.73 13.74 4.16
N SER A 121 -15.78 14.55 4.00
CA SER A 121 -17.08 14.30 4.61
C SER A 121 -17.78 13.16 3.86
N ASN A 122 -18.15 12.11 4.58
CA ASN A 122 -18.88 10.97 4.02
C ASN A 122 -20.40 11.24 3.93
N ASN A 123 -20.89 12.39 4.46
CA ASN A 123 -22.32 12.66 4.62
C ASN A 123 -22.96 13.44 3.46
N THR A 124 -22.21 13.77 2.43
CA THR A 124 -22.72 14.52 1.28
C THR A 124 -22.51 13.76 -0.01
N LYS A 125 -23.45 13.91 -0.95
CA LYS A 125 -23.33 13.43 -2.34
C LYS A 125 -22.05 13.91 -3.05
N TYR A 126 -21.41 14.91 -2.47
CA TYR A 126 -20.20 15.54 -2.98
C TYR A 126 -19.09 15.40 -1.94
N THR A 127 -17.94 14.93 -2.36
CA THR A 127 -16.74 14.88 -1.52
C THR A 127 -16.26 16.32 -1.31
N VAL A 128 -16.46 16.84 -0.11
CA VAL A 128 -15.95 18.15 0.27
C VAL A 128 -14.64 17.96 1.01
N ILE A 129 -13.58 18.62 0.56
CA ILE A 129 -12.32 18.70 1.29
C ILE A 129 -12.55 19.66 2.46
N ASN A 130 -12.69 19.10 3.66
CA ASN A 130 -13.05 19.93 4.82
C ASN A 130 -11.82 20.49 5.53
N GLU A 131 -10.88 19.62 5.91
CA GLU A 131 -9.73 20.03 6.73
C GLU A 131 -8.55 19.10 6.56
N GLU A 132 -7.33 19.61 6.79
CA GLU A 132 -6.15 18.78 6.92
C GLU A 132 -6.28 17.85 8.13
N LYS A 133 -5.93 16.58 7.95
CA LYS A 133 -5.92 15.62 9.08
C LYS A 133 -4.95 16.08 10.17
N PRO A 134 -5.31 15.97 11.46
CA PRO A 134 -4.49 16.47 12.57
C PRO A 134 -3.04 15.97 12.53
N TYR A 135 -2.83 14.70 12.25
CA TYR A 135 -1.49 14.14 12.12
C TYR A 135 -0.69 14.86 11.02
N TYR A 136 -1.26 15.05 9.84
CA TYR A 136 -0.61 15.73 8.74
C TYR A 136 -0.38 17.22 9.05
N LYS A 137 -1.37 17.90 9.59
CA LYS A 137 -1.27 19.32 9.98
C LYS A 137 -0.09 19.58 10.93
N ASN A 138 0.11 18.67 11.89
CA ASN A 138 1.16 18.82 12.90
C ASN A 138 2.57 18.44 12.40
N ASN A 139 2.67 17.58 11.40
CA ASN A 139 3.95 17.03 10.90
C ASN A 139 4.22 17.38 9.42
N LYS A 140 3.46 18.30 8.83
CA LYS A 140 3.46 18.62 7.39
C LYS A 140 4.84 18.99 6.86
N LYS A 141 5.53 19.89 7.55
CA LYS A 141 6.84 20.37 7.13
C LYS A 141 7.87 19.25 7.07
N GLU A 142 7.95 18.47 8.11
CA GLU A 142 8.85 17.34 8.25
C GLU A 142 8.56 16.26 7.21
N ILE A 143 7.29 15.92 7.03
CA ILE A 143 6.85 14.92 6.03
C ILE A 143 7.28 15.35 4.62
N HIS A 144 7.05 16.61 4.24
CA HIS A 144 7.47 17.11 2.93
C HIS A 144 8.98 17.14 2.75
N GLN A 145 9.71 17.58 3.77
CA GLN A 145 11.18 17.56 3.72
C GLN A 145 11.73 16.14 3.48
N LEU A 146 11.09 15.12 4.09
CA LEU A 146 11.49 13.73 3.94
C LEU A 146 11.10 13.11 2.61
N LEU A 147 9.92 13.45 2.06
CA LEU A 147 9.36 12.72 0.94
C LEU A 147 9.52 13.41 -0.41
N ASP A 148 9.56 14.75 -0.45
CA ASP A 148 9.50 15.48 -1.73
C ASP A 148 10.66 15.16 -2.66
N LYS A 149 11.89 15.25 -2.17
CA LYS A 149 13.09 15.03 -3.00
C LYS A 149 13.31 13.56 -3.33
N PRO A 150 13.27 12.62 -2.36
CA PRO A 150 13.64 11.24 -2.64
C PRO A 150 12.49 10.40 -3.23
N ILE A 151 11.23 10.78 -3.02
CA ILE A 151 10.08 9.98 -3.43
C ILE A 151 9.22 10.72 -4.45
N ILE A 152 8.64 11.87 -4.06
CA ILE A 152 7.60 12.54 -4.85
C ILE A 152 8.13 13.01 -6.20
N LYS A 153 9.28 13.68 -6.22
CA LYS A 153 9.86 14.19 -7.48
C LYS A 153 10.25 13.08 -8.46
N PRO A 154 10.93 11.99 -8.06
CA PRO A 154 11.21 10.87 -8.95
C PRO A 154 9.95 10.18 -9.46
N ILE A 155 8.94 9.98 -8.62
CA ILE A 155 7.68 9.36 -9.02
C ILE A 155 6.94 10.24 -10.03
N ASN A 156 6.88 11.55 -9.84
CA ASN A 156 6.25 12.45 -10.79
C ASN A 156 6.91 12.40 -12.19
N LYS A 157 8.23 12.19 -12.27
CA LYS A 157 8.90 11.97 -13.56
C LYS A 157 8.45 10.68 -14.24
N ILE A 158 8.23 9.62 -13.49
CA ILE A 158 7.72 8.34 -14.01
C ILE A 158 6.30 8.53 -14.51
N LEU A 159 5.43 9.17 -13.72
CA LEU A 159 4.04 9.43 -14.10
C LEU A 159 3.95 10.27 -15.38
N ASN A 160 4.78 11.30 -15.48
CA ASN A 160 4.84 12.10 -16.71
C ASN A 160 5.30 11.25 -17.91
N HIS A 161 6.31 10.41 -17.75
CA HIS A 161 6.86 9.60 -18.84
C HIS A 161 5.87 8.55 -19.36
N PHE A 162 5.16 7.84 -18.47
CA PHE A 162 4.31 6.71 -18.84
C PHE A 162 2.83 7.06 -19.03
N TRP A 163 2.33 8.13 -18.41
CA TRP A 163 0.92 8.52 -18.46
C TRP A 163 0.70 9.97 -18.92
N ASP A 164 1.76 10.67 -19.34
CA ASP A 164 1.70 12.10 -19.72
C ASP A 164 0.99 13.00 -18.68
N LEU A 165 1.16 12.63 -17.40
CA LEU A 165 0.60 13.37 -16.28
C LEU A 165 1.49 14.57 -15.97
N GLN A 166 1.28 15.65 -16.72
CA GLN A 166 1.98 16.91 -16.54
C GLN A 166 1.32 17.73 -15.42
N ASN A 167 2.14 18.47 -14.68
CA ASN A 167 1.72 19.38 -13.62
C ASN A 167 1.06 18.67 -12.40
N PRO A 168 1.88 18.26 -11.45
CA PRO A 168 1.37 17.78 -10.17
C PRO A 168 0.56 18.88 -9.47
N LYS A 169 -0.75 18.64 -9.29
CA LYS A 169 -1.71 19.64 -8.78
C LYS A 169 -1.97 19.50 -7.28
N TYR A 170 -1.47 18.42 -6.67
CA TYR A 170 -1.85 18.04 -5.32
C TYR A 170 -0.67 18.07 -4.35
N ILE A 171 -0.96 17.85 -3.09
CA ILE A 171 -0.03 17.95 -1.96
C ILE A 171 1.17 17.00 -2.12
N PHE A 172 0.92 15.78 -2.62
CA PHE A 172 1.94 14.76 -2.88
C PHE A 172 2.15 14.56 -4.38
N GLY A 173 2.33 15.65 -5.12
CA GLY A 173 2.48 15.60 -6.57
C GLY A 173 1.17 15.26 -7.28
N TYR A 174 1.02 14.03 -7.77
CA TYR A 174 -0.20 13.55 -8.42
C TYR A 174 -1.32 13.19 -7.43
N TRP A 175 -1.00 12.99 -6.16
CA TRP A 175 -1.95 12.50 -5.15
C TRP A 175 -2.30 13.56 -4.10
N ASN A 176 -3.56 13.56 -3.67
CA ASN A 176 -4.04 14.46 -2.62
C ASN A 176 -3.97 13.85 -1.22
N ASN A 177 -3.74 12.54 -1.12
CA ASN A 177 -3.62 11.82 0.13
C ASN A 177 -2.47 10.82 0.12
N MET A 178 -1.96 10.58 1.32
CA MET A 178 -1.02 9.52 1.62
C MET A 178 -1.47 8.83 2.91
N ILE A 179 -1.29 7.52 2.97
CA ILE A 179 -1.47 6.79 4.20
C ILE A 179 -0.18 6.12 4.61
N ILE A 180 0.15 6.24 5.89
CA ILE A 180 1.25 5.53 6.53
C ILE A 180 0.64 4.38 7.31
N ASN A 181 1.04 3.16 7.00
CA ASN A 181 0.65 1.95 7.69
C ASN A 181 1.85 1.38 8.45
N SER A 182 1.61 0.90 9.65
CA SER A 182 2.63 0.27 10.50
C SER A 182 2.08 -1.05 11.04
N ASN A 183 2.86 -2.12 10.96
CA ASN A 183 2.51 -3.45 11.42
C ASN A 183 1.23 -4.00 10.76
N THR A 184 1.05 -3.74 9.48
CA THR A 184 -0.20 -4.05 8.77
C THR A 184 0.06 -4.90 7.55
N ILE A 185 -0.75 -5.92 7.35
CA ILE A 185 -0.94 -6.65 6.09
C ILE A 185 -2.41 -6.58 5.70
N ALA A 186 -2.69 -6.71 4.41
CA ALA A 186 -4.04 -6.64 3.89
C ALA A 186 -4.45 -7.97 3.25
N ALA A 187 -5.62 -8.47 3.64
CA ALA A 187 -6.29 -9.56 2.94
C ALA A 187 -6.82 -9.09 1.57
N VAL A 188 -7.41 -9.98 0.81
CA VAL A 188 -7.96 -9.68 -0.53
C VAL A 188 -9.02 -8.57 -0.46
N HIS A 189 -8.78 -7.50 -1.18
CA HIS A 189 -9.68 -6.35 -1.32
C HIS A 189 -9.39 -5.60 -2.62
N SER A 190 -10.21 -4.62 -2.95
CA SER A 190 -9.97 -3.60 -3.97
C SER A 190 -10.12 -2.20 -3.37
N ASP A 191 -9.44 -1.24 -3.94
CA ASP A 191 -9.43 0.15 -3.47
C ASP A 191 -10.57 0.98 -4.11
N GLU A 192 -11.78 0.47 -4.14
CA GLU A 192 -12.95 1.03 -4.84
C GLU A 192 -13.26 2.50 -4.51
N ARG A 193 -12.83 2.96 -3.33
CA ARG A 193 -13.06 4.34 -2.88
C ARG A 193 -12.03 5.34 -3.40
N ASN A 194 -10.99 4.90 -4.08
CA ASN A 194 -10.03 5.79 -4.71
C ASN A 194 -10.68 6.47 -5.91
N LYS A 195 -10.52 7.78 -6.01
CA LYS A 195 -11.13 8.58 -7.07
C LYS A 195 -10.47 8.33 -8.41
N ASP A 196 -9.15 8.34 -8.41
CA ASP A 196 -8.33 8.07 -9.58
C ASP A 196 -7.82 6.62 -9.55
N ASN A 197 -7.44 6.16 -10.72
CA ASN A 197 -7.09 4.76 -10.90
C ASN A 197 -5.68 4.41 -10.40
N LEU A 198 -4.76 5.39 -10.28
CA LEU A 198 -3.39 5.12 -9.91
C LEU A 198 -3.14 5.35 -8.43
N SER A 199 -2.62 4.34 -7.76
CA SER A 199 -2.04 4.42 -6.42
C SER A 199 -0.54 4.11 -6.48
N CYS A 200 0.24 4.66 -5.55
CA CYS A 200 1.66 4.33 -5.42
C CYS A 200 1.92 3.71 -4.06
N LEU A 201 2.47 2.50 -4.06
CA LEU A 201 2.83 1.75 -2.87
C LEU A 201 4.35 1.69 -2.71
N VAL A 202 4.81 2.06 -1.51
CA VAL A 202 6.19 1.89 -1.04
C VAL A 202 6.17 1.04 0.22
N CYS A 203 6.84 -0.11 0.21
CA CYS A 203 7.03 -0.93 1.39
C CYS A 203 8.32 -0.54 2.10
N LEU A 204 8.26 -0.46 3.42
CA LEU A 204 9.35 -0.01 4.27
C LEU A 204 9.63 -1.03 5.38
N SER A 205 10.88 -1.08 5.83
CA SER A 205 11.29 -1.83 7.02
C SER A 205 12.20 -1.01 7.89
N THR A 206 11.94 -1.02 9.20
CA THR A 206 12.82 -0.43 10.22
C THR A 206 13.99 -1.34 10.59
N ASN A 207 14.00 -2.59 10.14
CA ASN A 207 15.11 -3.52 10.33
C ASN A 207 15.80 -3.80 9.00
N GLU A 208 17.01 -3.30 8.83
CA GLU A 208 17.81 -3.49 7.61
C GLU A 208 18.30 -4.93 7.42
N ASN A 209 18.49 -5.69 8.52
CA ASN A 209 18.98 -7.05 8.47
C ASN A 209 17.90 -8.09 8.20
N GLU A 210 16.66 -7.78 8.58
CA GLU A 210 15.49 -8.64 8.39
C GLU A 210 14.43 -7.89 7.61
N LEU A 211 14.71 -7.59 6.34
CA LEU A 211 13.73 -6.92 5.47
C LEU A 211 12.56 -7.88 5.19
N PRO A 212 11.38 -7.66 5.79
CA PRO A 212 10.24 -8.52 5.51
C PRO A 212 9.85 -8.36 4.04
N GLN A 213 10.06 -9.39 3.25
CA GLN A 213 9.54 -9.44 1.90
C GLN A 213 8.03 -9.65 1.98
N THR A 214 7.28 -8.63 1.65
CA THR A 214 5.84 -8.75 1.48
C THR A 214 5.50 -8.58 0.03
N ASN A 215 4.97 -9.64 -0.57
CA ASN A 215 4.48 -9.52 -1.93
C ASN A 215 3.13 -8.77 -1.94
N LEU A 216 2.87 -8.06 -3.02
CA LEU A 216 1.53 -7.67 -3.39
C LEU A 216 1.02 -8.66 -4.44
N ASN A 217 -0.07 -9.34 -4.14
CA ASN A 217 -0.67 -10.32 -5.04
C ASN A 217 -1.82 -9.68 -5.81
N LEU A 218 -1.77 -9.74 -7.12
CA LEU A 218 -2.86 -9.38 -8.02
C LEU A 218 -3.71 -10.62 -8.23
N ILE A 219 -4.82 -10.73 -7.52
CA ILE A 219 -5.58 -11.97 -7.32
C ILE A 219 -6.13 -12.55 -8.62
N ASP A 220 -6.76 -11.71 -9.42
CA ASP A 220 -7.45 -12.13 -10.64
C ASP A 220 -6.49 -12.43 -11.80
N TYR A 221 -5.24 -12.01 -11.66
CA TYR A 221 -4.17 -12.24 -12.65
C TYR A 221 -3.16 -13.30 -12.21
N LYS A 222 -3.29 -13.86 -11.01
CA LYS A 222 -2.34 -14.82 -10.43
C LYS A 222 -0.88 -14.34 -10.47
N ILE A 223 -0.68 -13.05 -10.19
CA ILE A 223 0.65 -12.43 -10.21
C ILE A 223 1.00 -11.98 -8.80
N SER A 224 2.18 -12.39 -8.33
CA SER A 224 2.75 -11.96 -7.05
C SER A 224 3.94 -11.04 -7.30
N ILE A 225 3.85 -9.81 -6.83
CA ILE A 225 4.87 -8.76 -7.01
C ILE A 225 5.68 -8.64 -5.72
N PRO A 226 6.98 -8.95 -5.73
CA PRO A 226 7.81 -8.86 -4.53
C PRO A 226 8.05 -7.39 -4.17
N MET A 227 7.39 -6.90 -3.12
CA MET A 227 7.61 -5.56 -2.62
C MET A 227 8.85 -5.54 -1.71
N MET A 228 10.00 -5.20 -2.30
CA MET A 228 11.25 -5.10 -1.57
C MET A 228 11.23 -3.86 -0.67
N SER A 229 11.26 -4.09 0.65
CA SER A 229 11.27 -3.02 1.64
C SER A 229 12.46 -2.08 1.44
N ASN A 230 12.23 -0.78 1.53
CA ASN A 230 13.20 0.28 1.33
C ASN A 230 13.84 0.36 -0.07
N LYS A 231 13.37 -0.45 -1.04
CA LYS A 231 13.98 -0.53 -2.38
C LYS A 231 13.01 -0.35 -3.52
N SER A 232 11.85 -1.00 -3.47
CA SER A 232 10.94 -1.04 -4.61
C SER A 232 9.76 -0.09 -4.49
N ILE A 233 9.19 0.28 -5.64
CA ILE A 233 7.90 0.95 -5.73
C ILE A 233 6.97 0.22 -6.69
N LEU A 234 5.68 0.37 -6.43
CA LEU A 234 4.63 -0.02 -7.35
C LEU A 234 3.67 1.15 -7.56
N ILE A 235 3.48 1.56 -8.80
CA ILE A 235 2.42 2.49 -9.20
C ILE A 235 1.43 1.68 -10.01
N MET A 236 0.17 1.59 -9.58
CA MET A 236 -0.79 0.72 -10.24
C MET A 236 -2.23 1.14 -10.02
N ASN A 237 -3.08 0.80 -10.98
CA ASN A 237 -4.54 0.91 -10.84
C ASN A 237 -5.05 -0.19 -9.88
N LEU A 238 -5.09 0.11 -8.59
CA LEU A 238 -5.58 -0.81 -7.55
C LEU A 238 -7.07 -0.62 -7.24
N LYS A 239 -7.74 0.33 -7.90
CA LYS A 239 -9.17 0.59 -7.67
C LYS A 239 -10.04 -0.60 -8.04
N ASN A 240 -9.77 -1.20 -9.18
CA ASN A 240 -10.58 -2.29 -9.73
C ASN A 240 -9.87 -3.66 -9.69
N ILE A 241 -8.61 -3.68 -9.26
CA ILE A 241 -7.81 -4.91 -9.18
C ILE A 241 -7.82 -5.42 -7.76
N ARG A 242 -8.37 -6.62 -7.55
CA ARG A 242 -8.31 -7.27 -6.24
C ARG A 242 -6.87 -7.65 -5.92
N HIS A 243 -6.44 -7.25 -4.74
CA HIS A 243 -5.06 -7.47 -4.30
C HIS A 243 -4.98 -7.79 -2.80
N SER A 244 -3.87 -8.40 -2.39
CA SER A 244 -3.57 -8.73 -1.00
C SER A 244 -2.08 -8.69 -0.74
N ASN A 245 -1.70 -8.70 0.54
CA ASN A 245 -0.32 -9.01 0.93
C ASN A 245 -0.17 -10.48 1.32
N ASN A 246 1.09 -10.95 1.31
CA ASN A 246 1.42 -12.22 1.96
C ASN A 246 1.26 -12.09 3.47
N PRO A 247 0.82 -13.17 4.15
CA PRO A 247 1.03 -13.31 5.58
C PRO A 247 2.53 -13.27 5.90
N ILE A 248 2.87 -12.61 6.99
CA ILE A 248 4.22 -12.61 7.56
C ILE A 248 4.15 -12.90 9.05
N SER A 249 5.24 -13.41 9.63
CA SER A 249 5.27 -13.72 11.05
C SER A 249 5.11 -12.46 11.92
N LYS A 250 4.67 -12.63 13.15
CA LYS A 250 4.49 -11.55 14.12
C LYS A 250 5.81 -10.83 14.42
N GLU A 251 6.90 -11.58 14.46
CA GLU A 251 8.24 -11.08 14.69
C GLU A 251 8.69 -10.14 13.59
N LEU A 252 8.37 -10.44 12.35
CA LEU A 252 8.70 -9.60 11.19
C LEU A 252 7.70 -8.45 10.99
N LEU A 253 6.43 -8.68 11.35
CA LEU A 253 5.37 -7.69 11.16
C LEU A 253 5.65 -6.36 11.88
N LYS A 254 6.28 -6.41 13.06
CA LYS A 254 6.65 -5.21 13.84
C LYS A 254 7.62 -4.26 13.11
N TYR A 255 8.36 -4.78 12.14
CA TYR A 255 9.31 -3.98 11.33
C TYR A 255 8.71 -3.50 10.01
N ARG A 256 7.51 -4.02 9.65
CA ARG A 256 6.89 -3.71 8.38
C ARG A 256 6.07 -2.44 8.44
N HIS A 257 6.36 -1.54 7.52
CA HIS A 257 5.59 -0.33 7.29
C HIS A 257 5.29 -0.18 5.80
N SER A 258 4.35 0.67 5.44
CA SER A 258 4.12 1.05 4.05
C SER A 258 3.58 2.47 3.96
N ILE A 259 3.87 3.10 2.83
CA ILE A 259 3.29 4.36 2.41
C ILE A 259 2.47 4.08 1.16
N VAL A 260 1.24 4.54 1.13
CA VAL A 260 0.38 4.47 -0.06
C VAL A 260 -0.11 5.86 -0.39
N PHE A 261 0.24 6.34 -1.59
CA PHE A 261 -0.29 7.58 -2.16
C PHE A 261 -1.51 7.27 -2.99
N TYR A 262 -2.57 8.07 -2.86
CA TYR A 262 -3.83 7.87 -3.56
C TYR A 262 -4.65 9.15 -3.65
N ASN A 263 -5.63 9.18 -4.53
CA ASN A 263 -6.63 10.23 -4.61
C ASN A 263 -7.99 9.75 -4.06
N LYS A 264 -8.65 10.63 -3.31
CA LYS A 264 -9.92 10.33 -2.68
C LYS A 264 -10.99 11.36 -3.05
#